data_f4708c99d4c2c150fe8472131060d026
#
_entry.id   f4708c99d4c2c150fe8472131060d026
#
_cell.length_a   1.000
_cell.length_b   1.000
_cell.length_c   1.000
_cell.angle_alpha   90.00
_cell.angle_beta   90.00
_cell.angle_gamma   90.00
#
_symmetry.space_group_name_H-M   'P 1'
#
loop_
_entity.id
_entity.type
_entity.pdbx_description
1 polymer ?
#
loop_
_entity_poly.entity_id
_entity_poly.type
_entity_poly.pdbx_seq_one_letter_code
_entity_poly.pdbx_strand_id
1 'polypeptide(L)'
;MKKQLLALSLAAALFLSAAGCSKPTESSGGGSSAADGYPEKAITVIVPFSAGGEHDLTARTIATRLQEMFGWTVTIQNTTGDSAAAIEYMKGDYTDGYTLFMHSPEVMAASLVSGQLNEPYYEDFVYLGNFVYDPLCICVTADSPYNTIEDLFAAAKEDGSINWACVGAGGKNEMDAQNLWD
;
A
#
# COMPACT_ATOMS: atom_id res chain seq x y z
N MET A 1 -40.13 -44.95 -46.85
CA MET A 1 -40.10 -43.54 -46.44
C MET A 1 -39.59 -43.32 -44.96
N LYS A 2 -39.95 -44.17 -44.00
CA LYS A 2 -39.53 -43.99 -42.58
C LYS A 2 -38.01 -44.20 -42.32
N LYS A 3 -37.32 -45.01 -43.11
CA LYS A 3 -35.87 -45.27 -42.97
C LYS A 3 -34.98 -44.15 -43.52
N GLN A 4 -35.47 -43.33 -44.45
CA GLN A 4 -34.70 -42.22 -45.02
C GLN A 4 -34.79 -40.97 -44.13
N LEU A 5 -35.90 -40.82 -43.41
CA LEU A 5 -36.02 -39.74 -42.45
C LEU A 5 -35.16 -39.91 -41.20
N LEU A 6 -34.90 -41.18 -40.79
CA LEU A 6 -33.99 -41.46 -39.66
C LEU A 6 -32.50 -41.21 -40.01
N ALA A 7 -32.15 -41.45 -41.25
CA ALA A 7 -30.75 -41.20 -41.71
C ALA A 7 -30.43 -39.69 -41.81
N LEU A 8 -31.44 -38.88 -42.17
CA LEU A 8 -31.26 -37.43 -42.29
C LEU A 8 -31.17 -36.73 -40.91
N SER A 9 -31.87 -37.28 -39.91
CA SER A 9 -31.79 -36.74 -38.53
C SER A 9 -30.47 -37.07 -37.84
N LEU A 10 -29.86 -38.21 -38.15
CA LEU A 10 -28.57 -38.61 -37.57
C LEU A 10 -27.39 -37.84 -38.20
N ALA A 11 -27.49 -37.48 -39.50
CA ALA A 11 -26.49 -36.66 -40.17
C ALA A 11 -26.49 -35.19 -39.69
N ALA A 12 -27.65 -34.63 -39.32
CA ALA A 12 -27.74 -33.28 -38.75
C ALA A 12 -27.17 -33.17 -37.35
N ALA A 13 -27.22 -34.26 -36.55
CA ALA A 13 -26.66 -34.28 -35.20
C ALA A 13 -25.11 -34.35 -35.18
N LEU A 14 -24.50 -34.90 -36.24
CA LEU A 14 -23.04 -35.03 -36.34
C LEU A 14 -22.35 -33.74 -36.85
N PHE A 15 -23.06 -32.81 -37.48
CA PHE A 15 -22.49 -31.53 -37.93
C PHE A 15 -22.46 -30.45 -36.84
N LEU A 16 -23.17 -30.62 -35.68
CA LEU A 16 -23.16 -29.64 -34.62
C LEU A 16 -22.03 -29.88 -33.59
N SER A 17 -21.29 -30.98 -33.64
CA SER A 17 -20.22 -31.32 -32.71
C SER A 17 -18.81 -30.94 -33.17
N ALA A 18 -18.64 -30.35 -34.37
CA ALA A 18 -17.31 -30.01 -34.92
C ALA A 18 -16.95 -28.52 -34.86
N ALA A 19 -17.77 -27.68 -34.20
CA ALA A 19 -17.50 -26.24 -34.03
C ALA A 19 -16.90 -25.87 -32.65
N GLY A 20 -16.27 -26.84 -31.97
CA GLY A 20 -15.50 -26.60 -30.76
C GLY A 20 -14.02 -26.36 -31.10
N CYS A 21 -13.68 -25.32 -31.84
CA CYS A 21 -12.32 -24.82 -31.90
C CYS A 21 -12.00 -24.16 -30.55
N SER A 22 -11.25 -24.88 -29.74
CA SER A 22 -10.54 -24.37 -28.59
C SER A 22 -9.64 -23.21 -29.02
N LYS A 23 -10.05 -21.98 -28.75
CA LYS A 23 -9.13 -20.85 -28.64
C LYS A 23 -8.10 -21.19 -27.57
N PRO A 24 -6.81 -20.90 -27.77
CA PRO A 24 -5.86 -20.94 -26.68
C PRO A 24 -6.36 -19.94 -25.61
N THR A 25 -6.52 -20.43 -24.42
CA THR A 25 -6.77 -19.61 -23.24
C THR A 25 -5.53 -18.76 -23.02
N GLU A 26 -5.53 -17.55 -23.54
CA GLU A 26 -4.68 -16.52 -23.01
C GLU A 26 -5.12 -16.36 -21.54
N SER A 27 -4.19 -16.64 -20.65
CA SER A 27 -4.29 -16.33 -19.24
C SER A 27 -4.44 -14.81 -19.11
N SER A 28 -5.65 -14.31 -19.24
CA SER A 28 -5.98 -12.95 -18.86
C SER A 28 -5.87 -12.91 -17.33
N GLY A 29 -4.76 -12.31 -16.87
CA GLY A 29 -4.64 -11.86 -15.51
C GLY A 29 -5.94 -11.15 -15.11
N GLY A 30 -6.49 -11.55 -13.95
CA GLY A 30 -7.76 -11.06 -13.45
C GLY A 30 -7.79 -9.54 -13.36
N GLY A 31 -8.26 -8.91 -14.41
CA GLY A 31 -8.79 -7.58 -14.34
C GLY A 31 -10.15 -7.70 -13.68
N SER A 32 -10.24 -7.36 -12.40
CA SER A 32 -11.49 -7.02 -11.76
C SER A 32 -12.14 -5.97 -12.66
N SER A 33 -13.32 -6.24 -13.20
CA SER A 33 -14.09 -5.23 -13.91
C SER A 33 -14.25 -4.07 -12.93
N ALA A 34 -13.61 -2.92 -13.24
CA ALA A 34 -13.93 -1.67 -12.60
C ALA A 34 -15.45 -1.54 -12.62
N ALA A 35 -16.06 -1.24 -11.50
CA ALA A 35 -17.51 -0.97 -11.46
C ALA A 35 -17.82 0.01 -12.58
N ASP A 36 -18.78 -0.32 -13.45
CA ASP A 36 -19.09 0.47 -14.63
C ASP A 36 -19.24 1.95 -14.22
N GLY A 37 -18.34 2.81 -14.73
CA GLY A 37 -18.36 4.25 -14.47
C GLY A 37 -17.43 4.77 -13.39
N TYR A 38 -16.72 3.94 -12.61
CA TYR A 38 -15.76 4.43 -11.61
C TYR A 38 -14.39 4.69 -12.25
N PRO A 39 -13.74 5.84 -11.95
CA PRO A 39 -14.21 6.98 -11.17
C PRO A 39 -14.99 7.98 -12.02
N GLU A 40 -16.13 8.48 -11.52
CA GLU A 40 -16.93 9.54 -12.17
C GLU A 40 -16.43 10.97 -11.85
N LYS A 41 -15.60 11.09 -10.80
CA LYS A 41 -15.02 12.35 -10.32
C LYS A 41 -13.55 12.12 -9.89
N ALA A 42 -12.83 13.20 -9.61
CA ALA A 42 -11.47 13.11 -9.12
C ALA A 42 -11.39 12.34 -7.80
N ILE A 43 -10.35 11.50 -7.68
CA ILE A 43 -9.99 10.80 -6.45
C ILE A 43 -9.04 11.70 -5.65
N THR A 44 -9.25 11.81 -4.34
CA THR A 44 -8.34 12.53 -3.45
C THR A 44 -7.54 11.54 -2.61
N VAL A 45 -6.22 11.71 -2.56
CA VAL A 45 -5.35 10.95 -1.67
C VAL A 45 -4.86 11.88 -0.56
N ILE A 46 -5.25 11.58 0.67
CA ILE A 46 -4.78 12.26 1.87
C ILE A 46 -3.44 11.66 2.27
N VAL A 47 -2.43 12.52 2.41
CA VAL A 47 -1.07 12.15 2.82
C VAL A 47 -0.72 12.96 4.07
N PRO A 48 -0.70 12.35 5.29
CA PRO A 48 -0.44 13.04 6.54
C PRO A 48 1.06 13.24 6.78
N PHE A 49 1.77 13.61 5.74
CA PHE A 49 3.21 13.86 5.75
C PHE A 49 3.54 15.08 4.91
N SER A 50 4.72 15.64 5.13
CA SER A 50 5.19 16.82 4.41
C SER A 50 5.27 16.59 2.91
N ALA A 51 4.89 17.58 2.13
CA ALA A 51 5.08 17.58 0.69
C ALA A 51 6.57 17.41 0.33
N GLY A 52 6.86 16.57 -0.67
CA GLY A 52 8.21 16.19 -1.06
C GLY A 52 8.84 15.09 -0.22
N GLY A 53 8.17 14.60 0.82
CA GLY A 53 8.58 13.40 1.57
C GLY A 53 8.25 12.12 0.81
N GLU A 54 8.71 10.99 1.34
CA GLU A 54 8.56 9.68 0.70
C GLU A 54 7.11 9.34 0.34
N HIS A 55 6.20 9.49 1.29
CA HIS A 55 4.76 9.20 1.08
C HIS A 55 4.14 10.10 0.01
N ASP A 56 4.51 11.38 -0.01
CA ASP A 56 4.03 12.32 -1.01
C ASP A 56 4.55 11.98 -2.41
N LEU A 57 5.84 11.69 -2.54
CA LEU A 57 6.45 11.29 -3.80
C LEU A 57 5.87 9.97 -4.33
N THR A 58 5.64 9.01 -3.44
CA THR A 58 4.98 7.74 -3.77
C THR A 58 3.56 7.98 -4.26
N ALA A 59 2.76 8.76 -3.52
CA ALA A 59 1.39 9.09 -3.91
C ALA A 59 1.32 9.79 -5.27
N ARG A 60 2.22 10.76 -5.54
CA ARG A 60 2.29 11.46 -6.83
C ARG A 60 2.70 10.54 -7.98
N THR A 61 3.62 9.62 -7.72
CA THR A 61 4.04 8.61 -8.71
C THR A 61 2.87 7.72 -9.10
N ILE A 62 2.12 7.23 -8.11
CA ILE A 62 0.92 6.41 -8.35
C ILE A 62 -0.14 7.23 -9.10
N ALA A 63 -0.41 8.46 -8.67
CA ALA A 63 -1.37 9.36 -9.33
C ALA A 63 -1.04 9.58 -10.80
N THR A 64 0.25 9.83 -11.11
CA THR A 64 0.73 9.98 -12.49
C THR A 64 0.49 8.71 -13.31
N ARG A 65 0.76 7.54 -12.74
CA ARG A 65 0.54 6.27 -13.43
C ARG A 65 -0.94 5.97 -13.67
N LEU A 66 -1.80 6.27 -12.71
CA LEU A 66 -3.24 6.13 -12.89
C LEU A 66 -3.79 7.07 -13.97
N GLN A 67 -3.27 8.30 -14.04
CA GLN A 67 -3.61 9.23 -15.11
C GLN A 67 -3.15 8.71 -16.49
N GLU A 68 -1.91 8.21 -16.60
CA GLU A 68 -1.37 7.69 -17.85
C GLU A 68 -2.10 6.44 -18.35
N MET A 69 -2.43 5.53 -17.44
CA MET A 69 -3.01 4.22 -17.78
C MET A 69 -4.53 4.26 -18.01
N PHE A 70 -5.22 5.08 -17.24
CA PHE A 70 -6.68 5.05 -17.17
C PHE A 70 -7.34 6.42 -17.42
N GLY A 71 -6.56 7.50 -17.51
CA GLY A 71 -7.10 8.85 -17.63
C GLY A 71 -7.71 9.39 -16.32
N TRP A 72 -7.48 8.74 -15.19
CA TRP A 72 -8.05 9.12 -13.90
C TRP A 72 -7.41 10.39 -13.38
N THR A 73 -8.23 11.27 -12.80
CA THR A 73 -7.73 12.44 -12.09
C THR A 73 -7.56 12.11 -10.62
N VAL A 74 -6.31 12.17 -10.14
CA VAL A 74 -5.98 11.92 -8.73
C VAL A 74 -5.31 13.16 -8.14
N THR A 75 -5.87 13.68 -7.06
CA THR A 75 -5.38 14.86 -6.35
C THR A 75 -4.69 14.43 -5.06
N ILE A 76 -3.50 14.95 -4.80
CA ILE A 76 -2.76 14.69 -3.55
C ILE A 76 -2.97 15.86 -2.61
N GLN A 77 -3.43 15.57 -1.40
CA GLN A 77 -3.61 16.53 -0.34
C GLN A 77 -2.72 16.17 0.84
N ASN A 78 -1.67 16.96 1.07
CA ASN A 78 -0.84 16.80 2.25
C ASN A 78 -1.51 17.47 3.45
N THR A 79 -1.57 16.76 4.58
CA THR A 79 -1.99 17.31 5.87
C THR A 79 -0.76 17.37 6.76
N THR A 80 -0.30 18.56 7.08
CA THR A 80 0.81 18.74 8.02
C THR A 80 0.27 18.69 9.44
N GLY A 81 0.81 17.81 10.26
CA GLY A 81 0.40 17.68 11.64
C GLY A 81 0.62 16.28 12.21
N ASP A 82 -0.06 16.01 13.28
CA ASP A 82 -0.06 14.73 13.96
C ASP A 82 -0.73 13.64 13.09
N SER A 83 -0.04 12.52 12.88
CA SER A 83 -0.59 11.37 12.19
C SER A 83 -1.88 10.85 12.85
N ALA A 84 -1.99 10.95 14.18
CA ALA A 84 -3.19 10.59 14.91
C ALA A 84 -4.38 11.46 14.50
N ALA A 85 -4.20 12.78 14.39
CA ALA A 85 -5.25 13.68 13.93
C ALA A 85 -5.71 13.38 12.50
N ALA A 86 -4.80 12.96 11.62
CA ALA A 86 -5.15 12.55 10.26
C ALA A 86 -5.95 11.24 10.24
N ILE A 87 -5.64 10.29 11.11
CA ILE A 87 -6.40 9.04 11.26
C ILE A 87 -7.82 9.37 11.75
N GLU A 88 -7.96 10.20 12.77
CA GLU A 88 -9.27 10.66 13.25
C GLU A 88 -10.07 11.38 12.15
N TYR A 89 -9.42 12.23 11.37
CA TYR A 89 -10.05 12.90 10.24
C TYR A 89 -10.60 11.90 9.22
N MET A 90 -9.87 10.82 8.92
CA MET A 90 -10.27 9.80 7.97
C MET A 90 -11.39 8.88 8.47
N LYS A 91 -11.68 8.86 9.76
CA LYS A 91 -12.83 8.14 10.35
C LYS A 91 -14.18 8.82 10.05
N GLY A 92 -14.17 9.99 9.43
CA GLY A 92 -15.38 10.70 9.01
C GLY A 92 -16.08 10.04 7.81
N ASP A 93 -16.96 10.79 7.16
CA ASP A 93 -17.85 10.32 6.08
C ASP A 93 -17.12 10.08 4.73
N TYR A 94 -15.92 9.43 4.74
CA TYR A 94 -15.13 9.15 3.55
C TYR A 94 -15.33 7.72 3.04
N THR A 95 -16.57 7.26 2.97
CA THR A 95 -16.91 5.88 2.58
C THR A 95 -17.32 5.75 1.12
N ASP A 96 -17.22 6.82 0.33
CA ASP A 96 -17.67 6.87 -1.06
C ASP A 96 -16.62 6.27 -2.06
N GLY A 97 -15.46 5.87 -1.59
CA GLY A 97 -14.37 5.34 -2.41
C GLY A 97 -13.58 6.40 -3.19
N TYR A 98 -13.86 7.69 -2.99
CA TYR A 98 -13.15 8.79 -3.67
C TYR A 98 -12.13 9.51 -2.80
N THR A 99 -12.06 9.15 -1.51
CA THR A 99 -11.02 9.63 -0.61
C THR A 99 -10.20 8.45 -0.14
N LEU A 100 -8.93 8.44 -0.48
CA LEU A 100 -7.96 7.41 -0.12
C LEU A 100 -6.98 7.97 0.89
N PHE A 101 -6.40 7.09 1.70
CA PHE A 101 -5.46 7.44 2.73
C PHE A 101 -4.11 6.75 2.47
N MET A 102 -3.05 7.54 2.30
CA MET A 102 -1.68 7.03 2.18
C MET A 102 -0.98 7.14 3.52
N HIS A 103 -0.77 6.03 4.16
CA HIS A 103 -0.19 5.98 5.50
C HIS A 103 0.71 4.76 5.65
N SER A 104 1.54 4.73 6.68
CA SER A 104 2.32 3.56 7.05
C SER A 104 1.79 2.90 8.31
N PRO A 105 1.53 1.57 8.29
CA PRO A 105 0.98 0.84 9.43
C PRO A 105 1.85 0.93 10.69
N GLU A 106 3.16 1.00 10.52
CA GLU A 106 4.10 1.13 11.62
C GLU A 106 3.99 2.48 12.36
N VAL A 107 3.71 3.58 11.64
CA VAL A 107 3.47 4.88 12.27
C VAL A 107 2.16 4.85 13.05
N MET A 108 1.15 4.18 12.55
CA MET A 108 -0.11 3.96 13.26
C MET A 108 0.12 3.15 14.54
N ALA A 109 0.89 2.06 14.47
CA ALA A 109 1.25 1.26 15.64
C ALA A 109 2.04 2.07 16.67
N ALA A 110 3.03 2.86 16.23
CA ALA A 110 3.81 3.73 17.11
C ALA A 110 2.92 4.77 17.82
N SER A 111 1.95 5.35 17.11
CA SER A 111 0.99 6.30 17.70
C SER A 111 0.09 5.67 18.76
N LEU A 112 -0.26 4.39 18.63
CA LEU A 112 -0.98 3.63 19.66
C LEU A 112 -0.10 3.39 20.89
N VAL A 113 1.13 2.93 20.71
CA VAL A 113 2.04 2.63 21.82
C VAL A 113 2.44 3.88 22.57
N SER A 114 2.63 5.00 21.87
CA SER A 114 2.95 6.30 22.50
C SER A 114 1.75 6.99 23.16
N GLY A 115 0.53 6.43 23.02
CA GLY A 115 -0.69 7.00 23.58
C GLY A 115 -1.23 8.21 22.80
N GLN A 116 -0.75 8.48 21.60
CA GLN A 116 -1.30 9.50 20.71
C GLN A 116 -2.65 9.06 20.12
N LEU A 117 -2.82 7.75 19.93
CA LEU A 117 -4.09 7.11 19.58
C LEU A 117 -4.58 6.29 20.77
N ASN A 118 -5.87 6.34 21.04
CA ASN A 118 -6.49 5.61 22.15
C ASN A 118 -7.07 4.25 21.76
N GLU A 119 -7.26 4.03 20.46
CA GLU A 119 -7.91 2.83 19.93
C GLU A 119 -7.18 2.34 18.67
N PRO A 120 -7.17 1.02 18.42
CA PRO A 120 -6.60 0.45 17.20
C PRO A 120 -7.56 0.69 16.03
N TYR A 121 -7.17 1.53 15.07
CA TYR A 121 -7.98 1.89 13.90
C TYR A 121 -7.78 0.99 12.68
N TYR A 122 -6.98 -0.04 12.77
CA TYR A 122 -6.70 -0.91 11.63
C TYR A 122 -7.94 -1.67 11.12
N GLU A 123 -8.98 -1.80 11.94
CA GLU A 123 -10.26 -2.41 11.56
C GLU A 123 -11.20 -1.43 10.85
N ASP A 124 -10.97 -0.13 10.97
CA ASP A 124 -11.78 0.91 10.34
C ASP A 124 -11.40 1.18 8.87
N PHE A 125 -10.28 0.60 8.41
CA PHE A 125 -9.76 0.82 7.07
C PHE A 125 -9.75 -0.45 6.24
N VAL A 126 -10.05 -0.30 4.94
CA VAL A 126 -9.82 -1.32 3.93
C VAL A 126 -8.45 -1.07 3.30
N TYR A 127 -7.51 -1.98 3.50
CA TYR A 127 -6.16 -1.88 2.93
C TYR A 127 -6.17 -2.32 1.47
N LEU A 128 -5.85 -1.41 0.56
CA LEU A 128 -5.85 -1.67 -0.88
C LEU A 128 -4.54 -2.30 -1.37
N GLY A 129 -3.42 -1.98 -0.72
CA GLY A 129 -2.12 -2.52 -1.07
C GLY A 129 -0.97 -1.84 -0.33
N ASN A 130 0.20 -2.50 -0.37
CA ASN A 130 1.45 -1.93 0.09
C ASN A 130 2.30 -1.56 -1.14
N PHE A 131 2.76 -0.31 -1.23
CA PHE A 131 3.46 0.21 -2.39
C PHE A 131 4.96 0.39 -2.17
N VAL A 132 5.40 0.48 -0.91
CA VAL A 132 6.80 0.71 -0.54
C VAL A 132 7.17 -0.19 0.63
N TYR A 133 8.36 -0.74 0.58
CA TYR A 133 9.04 -1.36 1.71
C TYR A 133 10.31 -0.56 1.99
N ASP A 134 10.36 0.08 3.15
CA ASP A 134 11.46 0.93 3.58
C ASP A 134 12.21 0.28 4.75
N PRO A 135 13.36 -0.36 4.51
CA PRO A 135 14.16 -0.93 5.58
C PRO A 135 14.86 0.18 6.37
N LEU A 136 14.85 0.08 7.68
CA LEU A 136 15.64 0.95 8.54
C LEU A 136 17.11 0.58 8.44
N CYS A 137 17.96 1.60 8.50
CA CYS A 137 19.41 1.44 8.57
C CYS A 137 20.00 2.29 9.69
N ILE A 138 21.06 1.79 10.30
CA ILE A 138 21.87 2.54 11.25
C ILE A 138 23.04 3.15 10.48
N CYS A 139 23.23 4.45 10.59
CA CYS A 139 24.31 5.17 9.95
C CYS A 139 25.23 5.79 10.99
N VAL A 140 26.51 5.75 10.72
CA VAL A 140 27.55 6.48 11.46
C VAL A 140 28.30 7.40 10.50
N THR A 141 29.03 8.38 11.02
CA THR A 141 29.87 9.26 10.19
C THR A 141 31.00 8.46 9.53
N ALA A 142 31.49 8.92 8.37
CA ALA A 142 32.52 8.20 7.62
C ALA A 142 33.87 8.06 8.38
N ASP A 143 34.10 8.94 9.34
CA ASP A 143 35.28 8.95 10.23
C ASP A 143 35.01 8.24 11.56
N SER A 144 33.89 7.60 11.72
CA SER A 144 33.54 6.81 12.90
C SER A 144 34.53 5.64 13.08
N PRO A 145 34.89 5.30 14.32
CA PRO A 145 35.71 4.13 14.58
C PRO A 145 34.95 2.81 14.40
N TYR A 146 33.62 2.87 14.29
CA TYR A 146 32.77 1.68 14.17
C TYR A 146 32.56 1.31 12.71
N ASN A 147 33.01 0.10 12.33
CA ASN A 147 32.89 -0.40 10.96
C ASN A 147 31.81 -1.46 10.81
N THR A 148 31.35 -2.03 11.92
CA THR A 148 30.28 -3.05 11.98
C THR A 148 29.26 -2.68 13.04
N ILE A 149 28.10 -3.31 12.98
CA ILE A 149 27.06 -3.13 14.01
C ILE A 149 27.52 -3.69 15.36
N GLU A 150 28.34 -4.75 15.33
CA GLU A 150 28.91 -5.40 16.51
C GLU A 150 29.90 -4.47 17.24
N ASP A 151 30.71 -3.70 16.49
CA ASP A 151 31.61 -2.70 17.07
C ASP A 151 30.81 -1.63 17.82
N LEU A 152 29.72 -1.16 17.19
CA LEU A 152 28.84 -0.15 17.78
C LEU A 152 28.18 -0.66 19.07
N PHE A 153 27.65 -1.89 19.05
CA PHE A 153 27.02 -2.49 20.23
C PHE A 153 28.00 -2.77 21.34
N ALA A 154 29.22 -3.20 21.02
CA ALA A 154 30.26 -3.40 22.03
C ALA A 154 30.60 -2.08 22.73
N ALA A 155 30.83 -1.01 21.96
CA ALA A 155 31.10 0.31 22.52
C ALA A 155 29.92 0.87 23.34
N ALA A 156 28.69 0.67 22.90
CA ALA A 156 27.50 1.09 23.63
C ALA A 156 27.39 0.41 25.00
N LYS A 157 27.74 -0.86 25.09
CA LYS A 157 27.74 -1.62 26.37
C LYS A 157 28.84 -1.18 27.33
N GLU A 158 30.00 -0.80 26.80
CA GLU A 158 31.13 -0.40 27.63
C GLU A 158 31.02 1.02 28.18
N ASP A 159 30.62 1.96 27.35
CA ASP A 159 30.69 3.40 27.66
C ASP A 159 29.32 4.03 28.00
N GLY A 160 28.23 3.48 27.50
CA GLY A 160 26.89 4.04 27.72
C GLY A 160 26.71 5.46 27.16
N SER A 161 27.71 5.96 26.39
CA SER A 161 27.77 7.36 25.93
C SER A 161 27.36 7.55 24.44
N ILE A 162 26.90 6.48 23.79
CA ILE A 162 26.49 6.59 22.39
C ILE A 162 25.16 7.36 22.31
N ASN A 163 25.23 8.51 21.64
CA ASN A 163 24.05 9.31 21.35
C ASN A 163 23.39 8.82 20.07
N TRP A 164 22.10 8.63 20.14
CA TRP A 164 21.26 8.24 19.03
C TRP A 164 20.44 9.43 18.54
N ALA A 165 20.39 9.65 17.24
CA ALA A 165 19.51 10.62 16.61
C ALA A 165 18.45 9.90 15.78
N CYS A 166 17.19 10.18 16.03
CA CYS A 166 16.06 9.65 15.28
C CYS A 166 15.07 10.76 14.89
N VAL A 167 14.17 10.44 13.98
CA VAL A 167 13.12 11.36 13.55
C VAL A 167 11.96 11.29 14.56
N GLY A 168 11.79 12.36 15.35
CA GLY A 168 10.67 12.53 16.26
C GLY A 168 10.71 11.65 17.53
N ALA A 169 10.41 12.23 18.65
CA ALA A 169 10.24 11.50 19.91
C ALA A 169 8.95 10.69 19.89
N GLY A 170 8.98 9.46 20.42
CA GLY A 170 7.85 8.52 20.41
C GLY A 170 7.52 7.94 19.04
N GLY A 171 8.35 8.23 18.03
CA GLY A 171 8.15 7.70 16.68
C GLY A 171 8.71 6.29 16.48
N LYS A 172 8.36 5.67 15.35
CA LYS A 172 8.81 4.31 14.97
C LYS A 172 10.32 4.13 15.10
N ASN A 173 11.11 5.08 14.60
CA ASN A 173 12.58 4.97 14.57
C ASN A 173 13.19 4.95 15.98
N GLU A 174 12.59 5.69 16.92
CA GLU A 174 13.03 5.65 18.31
C GLU A 174 12.67 4.31 18.97
N MET A 175 11.45 3.81 18.74
CA MET A 175 11.01 2.52 19.27
C MET A 175 11.84 1.36 18.72
N ASP A 176 12.15 1.36 17.43
CA ASP A 176 12.99 0.34 16.80
C ASP A 176 14.43 0.40 17.36
N ALA A 177 14.95 1.61 17.59
CA ALA A 177 16.25 1.78 18.24
C ALA A 177 16.24 1.24 19.67
N GLN A 178 15.23 1.55 20.47
CA GLN A 178 15.11 1.02 21.84
C GLN A 178 15.07 -0.51 21.85
N ASN A 179 14.29 -1.13 20.95
CA ASN A 179 14.22 -2.59 20.83
C ASN A 179 15.55 -3.25 20.42
N LEU A 180 16.46 -2.51 19.78
CA LEU A 180 17.81 -3.01 19.44
C LEU A 180 18.76 -3.00 20.63
N TRP A 181 18.53 -2.13 21.63
CA TRP A 181 19.40 -1.97 22.80
C TRP A 181 19.00 -2.87 23.98
N ASP A 182 17.76 -3.33 24.04
CA ASP A 182 17.23 -4.25 25.04
C ASP A 182 17.63 -5.72 24.75
#